data_e306a450b965e73c9ffae7eaaffbee49
#
_entry.id   e306a450b965e73c9ffae7eaaffbee49
#
_cell.length_a   1.000
_cell.length_b   1.000
_cell.length_c   1.000
_cell.angle_alpha   90.00
_cell.angle_beta   90.00
_cell.angle_gamma   90.00
#
_symmetry.space_group_name_H-M   'P 1'
#
loop_
_entity.id
_entity.type
_entity.pdbx_description
1 polymer ?
#
loop_
_entity_poly.entity_id
_entity_poly.type
_entity_poly.pdbx_seq_one_letter_code
_entity_poly.pdbx_strand_id
1 'polypeptide(L)'
;MGSTEERRLPMEKIVIIPALNPDETLREIVESNRKLGNLVILVDDGSDENRRGLFEYLGEKCIVLRHRENRGKGEAIKTALRYIKKELWQYDVIGIMDADGQHQTADMERLLVRAYFNQDALVLGCRKIDDITVPWKSRMGNRITRQVFRLATGVYVSDTQTGLRAFSTKLLDFMLQVKGSRYEYEMAALTACAKRGIRIVEVPIQTIYHDKKNSCSHFHCVRDSIKIYGQLLKFSASSFSSFLLDYGLFVLLAGLLPHGAAGAAVANVSARLISAAYNYTINCRFVFREKQTFRTAADYFALAALILLLNSVFLQLFLTVLHIPLYPAKALTECTLFAISWLIQRTVIFKNGTARLTLGKGGQA
;
A
#
# COMPACT_ATOMS: atom_id res chain seq x y z
N MET A 1 -38.66 37.61 -15.71
CA MET A 1 -37.34 37.06 -15.45
C MET A 1 -37.45 36.22 -14.18
N GLY A 2 -37.80 34.97 -14.31
CA GLY A 2 -37.91 34.00 -13.20
C GLY A 2 -36.62 33.27 -13.05
N SER A 3 -35.90 33.51 -11.95
CA SER A 3 -34.79 32.69 -11.53
C SER A 3 -35.33 31.35 -11.11
N THR A 4 -35.13 30.29 -11.92
CA THR A 4 -35.26 28.90 -11.53
C THR A 4 -34.16 28.62 -10.52
N GLU A 5 -34.46 28.79 -9.23
CA GLU A 5 -33.72 28.10 -8.17
C GLU A 5 -33.89 26.57 -8.43
N GLU A 6 -32.91 25.96 -9.07
CA GLU A 6 -32.73 24.52 -9.02
C GLU A 6 -32.66 24.12 -7.54
N ARG A 7 -33.75 23.58 -6.98
CA ARG A 7 -33.73 22.89 -5.69
C ARG A 7 -32.71 21.77 -5.82
N ARG A 8 -31.48 22.01 -5.36
CA ARG A 8 -30.51 20.93 -5.18
C ARG A 8 -31.14 19.95 -4.20
N LEU A 9 -31.42 18.76 -4.69
CA LEU A 9 -31.82 17.64 -3.84
C LEU A 9 -30.77 17.50 -2.72
N PRO A 10 -31.17 17.16 -1.50
CA PRO A 10 -30.23 16.92 -0.42
C PRO A 10 -29.21 15.86 -0.86
N MET A 11 -27.93 16.06 -0.56
CA MET A 11 -26.83 15.12 -0.85
C MET A 11 -27.13 13.75 -0.23
N GLU A 12 -27.26 12.73 -1.07
CA GLU A 12 -27.51 11.34 -0.65
C GLU A 12 -26.18 10.64 -0.30
N LYS A 13 -26.06 10.13 0.93
CA LYS A 13 -24.81 9.68 1.54
C LYS A 13 -24.91 8.24 2.01
N ILE A 14 -23.89 7.44 1.68
CA ILE A 14 -23.72 6.06 2.18
C ILE A 14 -22.44 5.95 2.99
N VAL A 15 -22.50 5.23 4.10
CA VAL A 15 -21.33 4.84 4.89
C VAL A 15 -21.24 3.32 4.97
N ILE A 16 -20.15 2.76 4.44
CA ILE A 16 -19.81 1.34 4.51
C ILE A 16 -19.00 1.10 5.78
N ILE A 17 -19.41 0.14 6.59
CA ILE A 17 -18.72 -0.29 7.80
C ILE A 17 -18.43 -1.80 7.71
N PRO A 18 -17.23 -2.21 7.30
CA PRO A 18 -16.80 -3.60 7.38
C PRO A 18 -16.52 -3.97 8.84
N ALA A 19 -17.08 -5.07 9.32
CA ALA A 19 -16.96 -5.51 10.71
C ALA A 19 -16.63 -7.00 10.81
N LEU A 20 -15.69 -7.34 11.70
CA LEU A 20 -15.36 -8.71 12.09
C LEU A 20 -15.22 -8.75 13.61
N ASN A 21 -16.08 -9.52 14.26
CA ASN A 21 -16.13 -9.63 15.72
C ASN A 21 -16.16 -8.26 16.43
N PRO A 22 -17.05 -7.32 16.02
CA PRO A 22 -17.10 -5.99 16.61
C PRO A 22 -17.56 -6.06 18.07
N ASP A 23 -17.20 -5.02 18.83
CA ASP A 23 -17.75 -4.78 20.17
C ASP A 23 -19.02 -3.91 20.13
N GLU A 24 -19.54 -3.54 21.30
CA GLU A 24 -20.75 -2.73 21.44
C GLU A 24 -20.60 -1.29 20.90
N THR A 25 -19.38 -0.80 20.71
CA THR A 25 -19.08 0.52 20.13
C THR A 25 -19.70 0.66 18.72
N LEU A 26 -19.85 -0.46 17.99
CA LEU A 26 -20.49 -0.47 16.69
C LEU A 26 -21.92 0.08 16.72
N ARG A 27 -22.68 -0.10 17.81
CA ARG A 27 -24.04 0.48 17.96
C ARG A 27 -24.00 1.99 17.88
N GLU A 28 -23.09 2.59 18.62
CA GLU A 28 -22.95 4.06 18.69
C GLU A 28 -22.53 4.62 17.32
N ILE A 29 -21.62 3.93 16.62
CA ILE A 29 -21.15 4.31 15.28
C ILE A 29 -22.32 4.31 14.29
N VAL A 30 -23.11 3.24 14.25
CA VAL A 30 -24.26 3.11 13.34
C VAL A 30 -25.32 4.17 13.67
N GLU A 31 -25.69 4.32 14.95
CA GLU A 31 -26.72 5.29 15.37
C GLU A 31 -26.31 6.74 15.10
N SER A 32 -25.03 7.07 15.35
CA SER A 32 -24.50 8.41 15.09
C SER A 32 -24.50 8.74 13.60
N ASN A 33 -24.13 7.79 12.72
CA ASN A 33 -24.20 7.99 11.28
C ASN A 33 -25.65 8.20 10.82
N ARG A 34 -26.60 7.40 11.32
CA ARG A 34 -28.01 7.54 10.99
C ARG A 34 -28.61 8.88 11.43
N LYS A 35 -28.24 9.38 12.61
CA LYS A 35 -28.66 10.71 13.09
C LYS A 35 -28.20 11.84 12.16
N LEU A 36 -27.09 11.65 11.43
CA LEU A 36 -26.60 12.60 10.43
C LEU A 36 -27.23 12.38 9.03
N GLY A 37 -28.22 11.48 8.92
CA GLY A 37 -28.90 11.19 7.67
C GLY A 37 -28.08 10.31 6.71
N ASN A 38 -27.05 9.62 7.19
CA ASN A 38 -26.28 8.68 6.37
C ASN A 38 -26.98 7.33 6.30
N LEU A 39 -27.13 6.77 5.11
CA LEU A 39 -27.46 5.35 4.95
C LEU A 39 -26.26 4.51 5.33
N VAL A 40 -26.41 3.59 6.26
CA VAL A 40 -25.33 2.70 6.71
C VAL A 40 -25.48 1.33 6.06
N ILE A 41 -24.38 0.85 5.46
CA ILE A 41 -24.25 -0.55 5.00
C ILE A 41 -23.17 -1.20 5.87
N LEU A 42 -23.63 -2.04 6.78
CA LEU A 42 -22.78 -2.84 7.66
C LEU A 42 -22.49 -4.18 6.99
N VAL A 43 -21.22 -4.55 6.90
CA VAL A 43 -20.83 -5.86 6.33
C VAL A 43 -20.20 -6.72 7.42
N ASP A 44 -20.92 -7.74 7.85
CA ASP A 44 -20.42 -8.79 8.74
C ASP A 44 -19.51 -9.75 7.94
N ASP A 45 -18.21 -9.66 8.16
CA ASP A 45 -17.21 -10.47 7.43
C ASP A 45 -16.97 -11.84 8.10
N GLY A 46 -18.05 -12.53 8.47
CA GLY A 46 -17.99 -13.86 9.07
C GLY A 46 -17.61 -13.83 10.55
N SER A 47 -18.27 -12.98 11.33
CA SER A 47 -18.11 -12.92 12.78
C SER A 47 -18.63 -14.18 13.47
N ASP A 48 -18.11 -14.42 14.67
CA ASP A 48 -18.48 -15.54 15.52
C ASP A 48 -19.97 -15.48 15.92
N GLU A 49 -20.57 -16.63 16.20
CA GLU A 49 -22.00 -16.76 16.51
C GLU A 49 -22.42 -15.91 17.74
N ASN A 50 -21.55 -15.69 18.70
CA ASN A 50 -21.79 -14.84 19.87
C ASN A 50 -22.02 -13.35 19.52
N ARG A 51 -21.68 -12.91 18.31
CA ARG A 51 -21.93 -11.55 17.81
C ARG A 51 -23.23 -11.42 17.02
N ARG A 52 -23.92 -12.52 16.77
CA ARG A 52 -25.12 -12.56 15.93
C ARG A 52 -26.23 -11.62 16.42
N GLY A 53 -26.50 -11.59 17.72
CA GLY A 53 -27.51 -10.70 18.31
C GLY A 53 -27.24 -9.21 18.07
N LEU A 54 -25.96 -8.79 18.04
CA LEU A 54 -25.59 -7.42 17.71
C LEU A 54 -25.98 -7.07 16.26
N PHE A 55 -25.68 -7.95 15.30
CA PHE A 55 -26.00 -7.72 13.89
C PHE A 55 -27.52 -7.80 13.62
N GLU A 56 -28.25 -8.67 14.32
CA GLU A 56 -29.72 -8.74 14.24
C GLU A 56 -30.35 -7.43 14.73
N TYR A 57 -29.93 -6.92 15.89
CA TYR A 57 -30.38 -5.62 16.40
C TYR A 57 -30.06 -4.47 15.44
N LEU A 58 -28.86 -4.46 14.82
CA LEU A 58 -28.48 -3.43 13.88
C LEU A 58 -29.19 -3.58 12.52
N GLY A 59 -29.63 -4.79 12.16
CA GLY A 59 -30.40 -5.05 10.94
C GLY A 59 -31.75 -4.34 10.89
N GLU A 60 -32.34 -3.98 12.04
CA GLU A 60 -33.55 -3.16 12.12
C GLU A 60 -33.25 -1.66 11.80
N LYS A 61 -31.98 -1.26 11.86
CA LYS A 61 -31.56 0.13 11.76
C LYS A 61 -30.75 0.45 10.51
N CYS A 62 -30.10 -0.54 9.91
CA CYS A 62 -29.25 -0.35 8.74
C CYS A 62 -29.26 -1.58 7.85
N ILE A 63 -28.70 -1.48 6.65
CA ILE A 63 -28.53 -2.62 5.75
C ILE A 63 -27.39 -3.48 6.26
N VAL A 64 -27.65 -4.76 6.58
CA VAL A 64 -26.64 -5.73 7.00
C VAL A 64 -26.42 -6.75 5.90
N LEU A 65 -25.18 -6.81 5.39
CA LEU A 65 -24.71 -7.84 4.46
C LEU A 65 -23.80 -8.80 5.23
N ARG A 66 -23.98 -10.12 5.03
CA ARG A 66 -23.23 -11.12 5.81
C ARG A 66 -22.45 -12.07 4.91
N HIS A 67 -21.18 -12.30 5.25
CA HIS A 67 -20.37 -13.39 4.72
C HIS A 67 -20.51 -14.64 5.60
N ARG A 68 -20.48 -15.82 4.99
CA ARG A 68 -20.50 -17.10 5.73
C ARG A 68 -19.19 -17.36 6.49
N GLU A 69 -18.10 -16.76 6.04
CA GLU A 69 -16.74 -16.90 6.58
C GLU A 69 -15.95 -15.61 6.34
N ASN A 70 -14.85 -15.42 7.07
CA ASN A 70 -13.98 -14.26 6.91
C ASN A 70 -13.30 -14.22 5.54
N ARG A 71 -13.75 -13.30 4.69
CA ARG A 71 -13.22 -13.06 3.34
C ARG A 71 -12.24 -11.88 3.31
N GLY A 72 -12.19 -11.10 4.35
CA GLY A 72 -11.32 -9.97 4.57
C GLY A 72 -11.93 -8.61 4.27
N LYS A 73 -11.42 -7.57 4.94
CA LYS A 73 -11.93 -6.18 4.89
C LYS A 73 -12.15 -5.68 3.46
N GLY A 74 -11.20 -5.92 2.55
CA GLY A 74 -11.33 -5.49 1.16
C GLY A 74 -12.48 -6.17 0.42
N GLU A 75 -12.75 -7.46 0.69
CA GLU A 75 -13.89 -8.15 0.10
C GLU A 75 -15.21 -7.70 0.72
N ALA A 76 -15.22 -7.40 2.02
CA ALA A 76 -16.39 -6.81 2.69
C ALA A 76 -16.75 -5.45 2.06
N ILE A 77 -15.76 -4.58 1.85
CA ILE A 77 -15.96 -3.30 1.15
C ILE A 77 -16.53 -3.53 -0.27
N LYS A 78 -15.94 -4.45 -1.03
CA LYS A 78 -16.43 -4.77 -2.39
C LYS A 78 -17.84 -5.35 -2.40
N THR A 79 -18.21 -6.13 -1.40
CA THR A 79 -19.58 -6.65 -1.26
C THR A 79 -20.57 -5.51 -1.10
N ALA A 80 -20.26 -4.52 -0.23
CA ALA A 80 -21.09 -3.31 -0.13
C ALA A 80 -21.12 -2.50 -1.42
N LEU A 81 -19.97 -2.31 -2.10
CA LEU A 81 -19.93 -1.58 -3.38
C LEU A 81 -20.75 -2.27 -4.49
N ARG A 82 -20.73 -3.62 -4.57
CA ARG A 82 -21.60 -4.36 -5.51
C ARG A 82 -23.09 -4.17 -5.19
N TYR A 83 -23.43 -4.17 -3.91
CA TYR A 83 -24.78 -3.91 -3.47
C TYR A 83 -25.24 -2.49 -3.83
N ILE A 84 -24.39 -1.47 -3.56
CA ILE A 84 -24.65 -0.07 -3.93
C ILE A 84 -24.87 0.06 -5.43
N LYS A 85 -23.99 -0.53 -6.23
CA LYS A 85 -24.09 -0.49 -7.70
C LYS A 85 -25.43 -1.06 -8.20
N LYS A 86 -25.92 -2.10 -7.55
CA LYS A 86 -27.14 -2.81 -7.98
C LYS A 86 -28.42 -2.15 -7.48
N GLU A 87 -28.45 -1.74 -6.21
CA GLU A 87 -29.67 -1.37 -5.51
C GLU A 87 -29.76 0.12 -5.15
N LEU A 88 -28.62 0.84 -5.10
CA LEU A 88 -28.51 2.19 -4.52
C LEU A 88 -27.75 3.15 -5.44
N TRP A 89 -27.96 3.04 -6.75
CA TRP A 89 -27.25 3.84 -7.76
C TRP A 89 -27.54 5.36 -7.68
N GLN A 90 -28.64 5.77 -7.01
CA GLN A 90 -29.06 7.16 -6.85
C GLN A 90 -28.23 7.97 -5.83
N TYR A 91 -27.41 7.30 -5.02
CA TYR A 91 -26.60 7.98 -4.02
C TYR A 91 -25.40 8.70 -4.65
N ASP A 92 -24.98 9.83 -4.03
CA ASP A 92 -23.93 10.70 -4.58
C ASP A 92 -22.53 10.30 -4.10
N VAL A 93 -22.42 9.96 -2.83
CA VAL A 93 -21.11 9.75 -2.16
C VAL A 93 -21.12 8.52 -1.26
N ILE A 94 -19.95 7.90 -1.18
CA ILE A 94 -19.68 6.69 -0.40
C ILE A 94 -18.54 6.98 0.55
N GLY A 95 -18.77 6.75 1.85
CA GLY A 95 -17.76 6.73 2.89
C GLY A 95 -17.41 5.29 3.29
N ILE A 96 -16.19 5.08 3.74
CA ILE A 96 -15.73 3.83 4.36
C ILE A 96 -15.20 4.20 5.75
N MET A 97 -15.68 3.50 6.78
CA MET A 97 -15.33 3.75 8.17
C MET A 97 -15.09 2.43 8.90
N ASP A 98 -14.09 2.39 9.78
CA ASP A 98 -13.80 1.20 10.59
C ASP A 98 -14.83 1.03 11.72
N ALA A 99 -15.03 -0.22 12.15
CA ALA A 99 -15.99 -0.60 13.20
C ALA A 99 -15.41 -0.49 14.63
N ASP A 100 -14.16 -0.01 14.77
CA ASP A 100 -13.40 -0.04 16.05
C ASP A 100 -13.53 1.23 16.90
N GLY A 101 -14.33 2.21 16.47
CA GLY A 101 -14.57 3.45 17.20
C GLY A 101 -13.40 4.44 17.20
N GLN A 102 -12.32 4.20 16.46
CA GLN A 102 -11.18 5.12 16.41
C GLN A 102 -11.47 6.40 15.61
N HIS A 103 -12.53 6.40 14.81
CA HIS A 103 -12.94 7.52 13.95
C HIS A 103 -14.23 8.16 14.43
N GLN A 104 -14.24 9.49 14.47
CA GLN A 104 -15.45 10.24 14.78
C GLN A 104 -16.39 10.32 13.57
N THR A 105 -17.70 10.20 13.82
CA THR A 105 -18.73 10.32 12.78
C THR A 105 -18.74 11.71 12.15
N ALA A 106 -18.40 12.76 12.95
CA ALA A 106 -18.25 14.12 12.44
C ALA A 106 -17.12 14.25 11.40
N ASP A 107 -16.06 13.46 11.55
CA ASP A 107 -14.97 13.42 10.56
C ASP A 107 -15.45 12.75 9.27
N MET A 108 -16.21 11.65 9.36
CA MET A 108 -16.83 11.02 8.19
C MET A 108 -17.72 12.01 7.43
N GLU A 109 -18.54 12.77 8.14
CA GLU A 109 -19.41 13.78 7.50
C GLU A 109 -18.59 14.81 6.72
N ARG A 110 -17.49 15.30 7.28
CA ARG A 110 -16.58 16.23 6.58
C ARG A 110 -15.97 15.60 5.31
N LEU A 111 -15.64 14.31 5.35
CA LEU A 111 -15.14 13.61 4.19
C LEU A 111 -16.20 13.43 3.11
N LEU A 112 -17.42 13.08 3.48
CA LEU A 112 -18.54 12.92 2.54
C LEU A 112 -18.85 14.24 1.81
N VAL A 113 -18.95 15.33 2.56
CA VAL A 113 -19.12 16.67 1.98
C VAL A 113 -17.95 17.01 1.04
N ARG A 114 -16.71 16.70 1.43
CA ARG A 114 -15.54 16.98 0.59
C ARG A 114 -15.55 16.12 -0.67
N ALA A 115 -15.98 14.85 -0.61
CA ALA A 115 -16.12 13.96 -1.75
C ALA A 115 -17.22 14.42 -2.72
N TYR A 116 -18.33 14.96 -2.22
CA TYR A 116 -19.39 15.51 -3.04
C TYR A 116 -18.92 16.66 -3.93
N PHE A 117 -18.10 17.57 -3.37
CA PHE A 117 -17.53 18.67 -4.13
C PHE A 117 -16.28 18.30 -4.96
N ASN A 118 -15.71 17.11 -4.77
CA ASN A 118 -14.53 16.60 -5.49
C ASN A 118 -14.82 15.23 -6.08
N GLN A 119 -15.76 15.16 -7.03
CA GLN A 119 -16.32 13.91 -7.56
C GLN A 119 -15.30 13.01 -8.28
N ASP A 120 -14.18 13.57 -8.71
CA ASP A 120 -13.05 12.90 -9.38
C ASP A 120 -11.88 12.58 -8.43
N ALA A 121 -12.10 12.67 -7.12
CA ALA A 121 -11.06 12.51 -6.11
C ALA A 121 -11.39 11.41 -5.09
N LEU A 122 -10.33 10.77 -4.58
CA LEU A 122 -10.37 9.98 -3.35
C LEU A 122 -10.06 10.91 -2.17
N VAL A 123 -10.99 11.02 -1.23
CA VAL A 123 -10.83 11.82 0.00
C VAL A 123 -10.37 10.90 1.14
N LEU A 124 -9.32 11.30 1.85
CA LEU A 124 -8.73 10.57 2.96
C LEU A 124 -8.85 11.36 4.25
N GLY A 125 -9.27 10.71 5.33
CA GLY A 125 -9.17 11.26 6.67
C GLY A 125 -7.77 11.02 7.23
N CYS A 126 -6.95 12.08 7.28
CA CYS A 126 -5.54 11.96 7.67
C CYS A 126 -5.32 12.35 9.12
N ARG A 127 -4.75 11.43 9.89
CA ARG A 127 -4.40 11.63 11.29
C ARG A 127 -3.15 12.51 11.41
N LYS A 128 -3.04 13.31 12.48
CA LYS A 128 -1.80 14.01 12.82
C LYS A 128 -0.78 13.04 13.44
N ILE A 129 -0.15 12.22 12.59
CA ILE A 129 0.72 11.10 13.02
C ILE A 129 2.03 11.57 13.66
N ASP A 130 2.50 12.77 13.34
CA ASP A 130 3.74 13.33 13.91
C ASP A 130 3.53 13.86 15.36
N ASP A 131 2.30 13.77 15.90
CA ASP A 131 2.00 14.12 17.29
C ASP A 131 2.62 13.12 18.28
N ILE A 132 3.10 13.62 19.43
CA ILE A 132 3.72 12.84 20.51
C ILE A 132 2.76 11.79 21.11
N THR A 133 1.46 12.04 21.02
CA THR A 133 0.41 11.12 21.50
C THR A 133 0.32 9.82 20.71
N VAL A 134 0.82 9.80 19.46
CA VAL A 134 0.80 8.61 18.61
C VAL A 134 1.94 7.66 19.00
N PRO A 135 1.68 6.34 19.20
CA PRO A 135 2.73 5.36 19.49
C PRO A 135 3.86 5.40 18.46
N TRP A 136 5.12 5.38 18.93
CA TRP A 136 6.29 5.54 18.06
C TRP A 136 6.37 4.50 16.93
N LYS A 137 5.90 3.25 17.18
CA LYS A 137 5.83 2.19 16.17
C LYS A 137 4.91 2.57 15.01
N SER A 138 3.76 3.15 15.32
CA SER A 138 2.79 3.62 14.31
C SER A 138 3.37 4.81 13.53
N ARG A 139 4.04 5.75 14.21
CA ARG A 139 4.73 6.87 13.56
C ARG A 139 5.81 6.42 12.58
N MET A 140 6.66 5.48 13.03
CA MET A 140 7.75 4.94 12.20
C MET A 140 7.21 4.13 11.01
N GLY A 141 6.22 3.27 11.26
CA GLY A 141 5.56 2.48 10.22
C GLY A 141 4.93 3.37 9.14
N ASN A 142 4.19 4.41 9.54
CA ASN A 142 3.60 5.33 8.57
C ASN A 142 4.65 6.19 7.85
N ARG A 143 5.73 6.60 8.52
CA ARG A 143 6.84 7.33 7.87
C ARG A 143 7.50 6.51 6.77
N ILE A 144 7.75 5.22 7.02
CA ILE A 144 8.32 4.30 6.04
C ILE A 144 7.33 4.09 4.88
N THR A 145 6.06 3.77 5.16
CA THR A 145 5.04 3.56 4.12
C THR A 145 4.83 4.79 3.26
N ARG A 146 4.80 5.97 3.85
CA ARG A 146 4.69 7.27 3.16
C ARG A 146 5.84 7.50 2.17
N GLN A 147 7.08 7.23 2.59
CA GLN A 147 8.25 7.38 1.71
C GLN A 147 8.24 6.35 0.57
N VAL A 148 7.94 5.08 0.88
CA VAL A 148 7.83 4.02 -0.13
C VAL A 148 6.70 4.33 -1.12
N PHE A 149 5.55 4.82 -0.64
CA PHE A 149 4.43 5.22 -1.49
C PHE A 149 4.82 6.38 -2.41
N ARG A 150 5.47 7.42 -1.87
CA ARG A 150 5.97 8.56 -2.66
C ARG A 150 6.96 8.13 -3.73
N LEU A 151 7.94 7.28 -3.39
CA LEU A 151 8.90 6.73 -4.35
C LEU A 151 8.24 5.87 -5.44
N ALA A 152 7.17 5.15 -5.07
CA ALA A 152 6.46 4.25 -5.98
C ALA A 152 5.47 4.93 -6.92
N THR A 153 4.93 6.08 -6.53
CA THR A 153 3.82 6.74 -7.25
C THR A 153 4.13 8.19 -7.65
N GLY A 154 5.14 8.81 -7.05
CA GLY A 154 5.43 10.24 -7.20
C GLY A 154 4.49 11.14 -6.37
N VAL A 155 3.45 10.59 -5.73
CA VAL A 155 2.45 11.34 -4.96
C VAL A 155 2.79 11.31 -3.48
N TYR A 156 2.70 12.44 -2.81
CA TYR A 156 2.83 12.53 -1.36
C TYR A 156 1.45 12.40 -0.69
N VAL A 157 1.37 11.54 0.32
CA VAL A 157 0.20 11.36 1.19
C VAL A 157 0.67 11.31 2.63
N SER A 158 0.06 12.10 3.52
CA SER A 158 0.51 12.23 4.92
C SER A 158 0.15 11.02 5.78
N ASP A 159 -0.96 10.36 5.50
CA ASP A 159 -1.38 9.12 6.17
C ASP A 159 -1.85 8.08 5.15
N THR A 160 -0.95 7.15 4.80
CA THR A 160 -1.23 6.09 3.83
C THR A 160 -1.99 4.90 4.44
N GLN A 161 -2.15 4.85 5.76
CA GLN A 161 -2.72 3.73 6.50
C GLN A 161 -4.13 4.01 7.04
N THR A 162 -4.71 5.18 6.74
CA THR A 162 -6.05 5.51 7.20
C THR A 162 -7.12 4.63 6.57
N GLY A 163 -8.06 4.14 7.40
CA GLY A 163 -9.27 3.44 6.96
C GLY A 163 -10.43 4.39 6.64
N LEU A 164 -10.38 5.63 7.14
CA LEU A 164 -11.44 6.61 6.90
C LEU A 164 -11.29 7.26 5.53
N ARG A 165 -12.20 6.94 4.61
CA ARG A 165 -12.15 7.35 3.21
C ARG A 165 -13.52 7.72 2.68
N ALA A 166 -13.56 8.63 1.70
CA ALA A 166 -14.79 8.92 0.96
C ALA A 166 -14.49 9.19 -0.51
N PHE A 167 -15.46 8.92 -1.37
CA PHE A 167 -15.40 9.19 -2.81
C PHE A 167 -16.81 9.27 -3.40
N SER A 168 -16.94 9.92 -4.55
CA SER A 168 -18.19 9.96 -5.30
C SER A 168 -18.48 8.58 -5.92
N THR A 169 -19.78 8.26 -6.09
CA THR A 169 -20.24 7.06 -6.81
C THR A 169 -19.66 6.95 -8.21
N LYS A 170 -19.20 8.04 -8.83
CA LYS A 170 -18.46 8.01 -10.11
C LYS A 170 -17.18 7.14 -10.06
N LEU A 171 -16.57 6.98 -8.88
CA LEU A 171 -15.40 6.13 -8.71
C LEU A 171 -15.75 4.70 -8.30
N LEU A 172 -17.04 4.34 -8.14
CA LEU A 172 -17.47 3.05 -7.65
C LEU A 172 -16.95 1.89 -8.52
N ASP A 173 -17.10 1.97 -9.83
CA ASP A 173 -16.63 0.93 -10.76
C ASP A 173 -15.11 0.77 -10.74
N PHE A 174 -14.40 1.88 -10.61
CA PHE A 174 -12.95 1.85 -10.43
C PHE A 174 -12.56 1.16 -9.12
N MET A 175 -13.21 1.48 -8.02
CA MET A 175 -12.94 0.87 -6.71
C MET A 175 -13.25 -0.63 -6.71
N LEU A 176 -14.28 -1.09 -7.40
CA LEU A 176 -14.59 -2.51 -7.57
C LEU A 176 -13.49 -3.29 -8.31
N GLN A 177 -12.80 -2.66 -9.26
CA GLN A 177 -11.73 -3.29 -10.04
C GLN A 177 -10.39 -3.36 -9.30
N VAL A 178 -10.23 -2.66 -8.18
CA VAL A 178 -8.99 -2.67 -7.39
C VAL A 178 -8.75 -4.07 -6.81
N LYS A 179 -7.54 -4.59 -6.98
CA LYS A 179 -7.14 -5.91 -6.46
C LYS A 179 -6.92 -5.86 -4.96
N GLY A 180 -7.16 -6.98 -4.29
CA GLY A 180 -7.00 -7.14 -2.84
C GLY A 180 -8.32 -7.53 -2.19
N SER A 181 -8.26 -8.39 -1.18
CA SER A 181 -9.42 -8.89 -0.45
C SER A 181 -9.37 -8.58 1.05
N ARG A 182 -8.17 -8.26 1.57
CA ARG A 182 -7.95 -7.95 2.99
C ARG A 182 -7.48 -6.51 3.16
N TYR A 183 -6.63 -6.22 4.14
CA TYR A 183 -6.08 -4.88 4.43
C TYR A 183 -5.24 -4.30 3.27
N GLU A 184 -4.66 -5.14 2.41
CA GLU A 184 -3.95 -4.68 1.23
C GLU A 184 -4.83 -3.92 0.22
N TYR A 185 -6.16 -4.10 0.26
CA TYR A 185 -7.09 -3.40 -0.62
C TYR A 185 -6.98 -1.88 -0.48
N GLU A 186 -6.86 -1.39 0.74
CA GLU A 186 -6.78 0.05 1.01
C GLU A 186 -5.54 0.69 0.39
N MET A 187 -4.38 0.04 0.55
CA MET A 187 -3.14 0.51 -0.07
C MET A 187 -3.16 0.33 -1.59
N ALA A 188 -3.78 -0.75 -2.08
CA ALA A 188 -3.93 -0.98 -3.51
C ALA A 188 -4.85 0.07 -4.16
N ALA A 189 -5.95 0.45 -3.50
CA ALA A 189 -6.85 1.51 -3.96
C ALA A 189 -6.13 2.86 -4.03
N LEU A 190 -5.40 3.23 -2.97
CA LEU A 190 -4.61 4.45 -2.92
C LEU A 190 -3.56 4.48 -4.05
N THR A 191 -2.83 3.38 -4.24
CA THR A 191 -1.82 3.23 -5.29
C THR A 191 -2.44 3.28 -6.69
N ALA A 192 -3.61 2.67 -6.87
CA ALA A 192 -4.31 2.67 -8.15
C ALA A 192 -4.84 4.08 -8.52
N CYS A 193 -5.35 4.83 -7.53
CA CYS A 193 -5.74 6.24 -7.71
C CYS A 193 -4.54 7.07 -8.16
N ALA A 194 -3.41 7.01 -7.44
CA ALA A 194 -2.21 7.76 -7.78
C ALA A 194 -1.70 7.44 -9.20
N LYS A 195 -1.70 6.16 -9.60
CA LYS A 195 -1.25 5.73 -10.94
C LYS A 195 -2.17 6.16 -12.07
N ARG A 196 -3.48 6.33 -11.82
CA ARG A 196 -4.46 6.82 -12.80
C ARG A 196 -4.61 8.33 -12.81
N GLY A 197 -3.85 9.05 -11.98
CA GLY A 197 -3.98 10.51 -11.86
C GLY A 197 -5.26 10.96 -11.18
N ILE A 198 -5.99 10.06 -10.48
CA ILE A 198 -7.12 10.41 -9.64
C ILE A 198 -6.59 11.23 -8.46
N ARG A 199 -7.15 12.43 -8.27
CA ARG A 199 -6.71 13.32 -7.18
C ARG A 199 -6.93 12.67 -5.82
N ILE A 200 -6.00 12.90 -4.90
CA ILE A 200 -6.10 12.50 -3.50
C ILE A 200 -6.23 13.78 -2.68
N VAL A 201 -7.32 13.89 -1.95
CA VAL A 201 -7.63 15.05 -1.10
C VAL A 201 -7.55 14.62 0.35
N GLU A 202 -6.73 15.30 1.14
CA GLU A 202 -6.55 15.00 2.56
C GLU A 202 -7.41 15.92 3.42
N VAL A 203 -8.11 15.34 4.39
CA VAL A 203 -8.88 16.06 5.42
C VAL A 203 -8.29 15.70 6.78
N PRO A 204 -7.79 16.67 7.55
CA PRO A 204 -7.29 16.39 8.90
C PRO A 204 -8.41 15.85 9.81
N ILE A 205 -8.16 14.74 10.50
CA ILE A 205 -9.09 14.11 11.43
C ILE A 205 -8.49 13.96 12.83
N GLN A 206 -9.39 13.83 13.80
CA GLN A 206 -9.02 13.42 15.15
C GLN A 206 -9.10 11.90 15.27
N THR A 207 -8.16 11.31 16.00
CA THR A 207 -8.16 9.85 16.27
C THR A 207 -8.35 9.65 17.76
N ILE A 208 -9.31 8.80 18.12
CA ILE A 208 -9.51 8.39 19.50
C ILE A 208 -8.67 7.13 19.72
N TYR A 209 -7.68 7.21 20.60
CA TYR A 209 -6.91 6.05 21.05
C TYR A 209 -7.52 5.57 22.36
N HIS A 210 -8.19 4.42 22.33
CA HIS A 210 -8.82 3.82 23.53
C HIS A 210 -7.78 3.28 24.51
N ASP A 211 -6.59 2.90 24.03
CA ASP A 211 -5.45 2.51 24.88
C ASP A 211 -4.10 2.81 24.21
N LYS A 212 -3.01 2.82 25.03
CA LYS A 212 -1.63 3.04 24.54
C LYS A 212 -1.08 1.88 23.68
N LYS A 213 -1.73 0.71 23.72
CA LYS A 213 -1.29 -0.50 22.99
C LYS A 213 -2.02 -0.68 21.66
N ASN A 214 -3.09 0.11 21.40
CA ASN A 214 -3.93 0.01 20.19
C ASN A 214 -4.43 -1.44 19.97
N SER A 215 -4.94 -2.07 21.05
CA SER A 215 -5.35 -3.48 21.09
C SER A 215 -6.53 -3.80 20.17
N CYS A 216 -7.32 -2.80 19.80
CA CYS A 216 -8.48 -2.94 18.90
C CYS A 216 -8.11 -3.09 17.43
N SER A 217 -6.83 -2.90 17.04
CA SER A 217 -6.40 -3.03 15.65
C SER A 217 -6.14 -4.48 15.28
N HIS A 218 -6.95 -5.05 14.38
CA HIS A 218 -6.74 -6.38 13.78
C HIS A 218 -5.63 -6.42 12.70
N PHE A 219 -4.84 -5.36 12.59
CA PHE A 219 -3.73 -5.27 11.65
C PHE A 219 -2.56 -6.14 12.09
N HIS A 220 -2.32 -7.25 11.40
CA HIS A 220 -1.13 -8.08 11.58
C HIS A 220 0.07 -7.44 10.85
N CYS A 221 0.78 -6.57 11.59
CA CYS A 221 1.86 -5.72 11.07
C CYS A 221 2.85 -6.44 10.13
N VAL A 222 3.29 -7.65 10.47
CA VAL A 222 4.26 -8.40 9.65
C VAL A 222 3.61 -9.00 8.40
N ARG A 223 2.48 -9.70 8.55
CA ARG A 223 1.83 -10.42 7.44
C ARG A 223 1.28 -9.48 6.37
N ASP A 224 0.69 -8.37 6.80
CA ASP A 224 0.09 -7.40 5.89
C ASP A 224 1.17 -6.52 5.24
N SER A 225 2.23 -6.17 5.98
CA SER A 225 3.43 -5.53 5.42
C SER A 225 4.10 -6.40 4.33
N ILE A 226 4.19 -7.72 4.51
CA ILE A 226 4.73 -8.64 3.49
C ILE A 226 3.91 -8.58 2.20
N LYS A 227 2.58 -8.44 2.27
CA LYS A 227 1.74 -8.31 1.09
C LYS A 227 1.90 -6.95 0.40
N ILE A 228 2.00 -5.88 1.18
CA ILE A 228 2.17 -4.51 0.67
C ILE A 228 3.56 -4.34 0.04
N TYR A 229 4.59 -4.81 0.74
CA TYR A 229 5.99 -4.66 0.32
C TYR A 229 6.58 -5.90 -0.37
N GLY A 230 5.75 -6.90 -0.69
CA GLY A 230 6.20 -8.20 -1.17
C GLY A 230 7.15 -8.13 -2.37
N GLN A 231 6.99 -7.14 -3.26
CA GLN A 231 7.90 -6.95 -4.38
C GLN A 231 9.26 -6.40 -3.93
N LEU A 232 9.28 -5.44 -3.01
CA LEU A 232 10.50 -4.89 -2.44
C LEU A 232 11.23 -5.95 -1.59
N LEU A 233 10.49 -6.73 -0.80
CA LEU A 233 11.06 -7.82 0.00
C LEU A 233 11.65 -8.93 -0.88
N LYS A 234 10.99 -9.30 -1.97
CA LYS A 234 11.53 -10.25 -2.95
C LYS A 234 12.79 -9.72 -3.61
N PHE A 235 12.83 -8.43 -3.96
CA PHE A 235 14.03 -7.81 -4.51
C PHE A 235 15.18 -7.79 -3.49
N SER A 236 14.90 -7.45 -2.23
CA SER A 236 15.89 -7.49 -1.15
C SER A 236 16.43 -8.90 -0.92
N ALA A 237 15.54 -9.91 -0.88
CA ALA A 237 15.93 -11.31 -0.74
C ALA A 237 16.75 -11.81 -1.94
N SER A 238 16.40 -11.42 -3.16
CA SER A 238 17.16 -11.71 -4.37
C SER A 238 18.57 -11.11 -4.31
N SER A 239 18.67 -9.83 -3.90
CA SER A 239 19.95 -9.15 -3.77
C SER A 239 20.83 -9.75 -2.68
N PHE A 240 20.23 -10.15 -1.55
CA PHE A 240 20.93 -10.79 -0.45
C PHE A 240 21.42 -12.21 -0.83
N SER A 241 20.59 -13.01 -1.51
CA SER A 241 21.01 -14.32 -1.99
C SER A 241 22.12 -14.24 -3.03
N SER A 242 22.10 -13.23 -3.89
CA SER A 242 23.16 -12.94 -4.84
C SER A 242 24.47 -12.55 -4.16
N PHE A 243 24.41 -11.78 -3.08
CA PHE A 243 25.58 -11.43 -2.26
C PHE A 243 26.19 -12.70 -1.62
N LEU A 244 25.37 -13.58 -1.05
CA LEU A 244 25.87 -14.82 -0.46
C LEU A 244 26.54 -15.71 -1.51
N LEU A 245 25.97 -15.81 -2.71
CA LEU A 245 26.54 -16.55 -3.83
C LEU A 245 27.87 -15.94 -4.29
N ASP A 246 27.94 -14.60 -4.43
CA ASP A 246 29.14 -13.85 -4.80
C ASP A 246 30.29 -14.14 -3.83
N TYR A 247 30.00 -14.00 -2.55
CA TYR A 247 31.00 -14.21 -1.49
C TYR A 247 31.44 -15.69 -1.43
N GLY A 248 30.51 -16.64 -1.49
CA GLY A 248 30.83 -18.07 -1.47
C GLY A 248 31.68 -18.50 -2.67
N LEU A 249 31.33 -18.00 -3.87
CA LEU A 249 32.14 -18.27 -5.08
C LEU A 249 33.51 -17.61 -5.00
N PHE A 250 33.61 -16.39 -4.49
CA PHE A 250 34.89 -15.73 -4.29
C PHE A 250 35.79 -16.55 -3.37
N VAL A 251 35.30 -16.99 -2.21
CA VAL A 251 36.09 -17.82 -1.27
C VAL A 251 36.54 -19.11 -1.91
N LEU A 252 35.63 -19.80 -2.63
CA LEU A 252 35.95 -21.05 -3.32
C LEU A 252 37.02 -20.84 -4.39
N LEU A 253 36.85 -19.87 -5.28
CA LEU A 253 37.77 -19.60 -6.38
C LEU A 253 39.13 -19.08 -5.88
N ALA A 254 39.14 -18.24 -4.84
CA ALA A 254 40.40 -17.75 -4.23
C ALA A 254 41.22 -18.90 -3.60
N GLY A 255 40.56 -19.97 -3.12
CA GLY A 255 41.25 -21.16 -2.62
C GLY A 255 41.76 -22.09 -3.71
N LEU A 256 41.20 -22.02 -4.91
CA LEU A 256 41.57 -22.86 -6.05
C LEU A 256 42.59 -22.22 -6.99
N LEU A 257 42.69 -20.91 -7.01
CA LEU A 257 43.56 -20.14 -7.88
C LEU A 257 44.93 -19.87 -7.20
N PRO A 258 46.01 -19.62 -7.99
CA PRO A 258 47.29 -19.27 -7.43
C PRO A 258 47.22 -18.08 -6.47
N HIS A 259 47.89 -18.18 -5.32
CA HIS A 259 47.92 -17.13 -4.33
C HIS A 259 48.61 -15.86 -4.88
N GLY A 260 47.97 -14.72 -4.71
CA GLY A 260 48.49 -13.41 -5.15
C GLY A 260 47.39 -12.48 -5.67
N ALA A 261 47.77 -11.24 -5.98
CA ALA A 261 46.83 -10.22 -6.42
C ALA A 261 46.11 -10.58 -7.72
N ALA A 262 46.76 -11.23 -8.66
CA ALA A 262 46.19 -11.68 -9.92
C ALA A 262 45.13 -12.78 -9.72
N GLY A 263 45.39 -13.80 -8.90
CA GLY A 263 44.45 -14.86 -8.60
C GLY A 263 43.22 -14.35 -7.86
N ALA A 264 43.41 -13.46 -6.89
CA ALA A 264 42.32 -12.80 -6.18
C ALA A 264 41.44 -11.93 -7.11
N ALA A 265 42.04 -11.21 -8.07
CA ALA A 265 41.31 -10.43 -9.05
C ALA A 265 40.47 -11.30 -9.98
N VAL A 266 41.01 -12.43 -10.49
CA VAL A 266 40.28 -13.39 -11.32
C VAL A 266 39.13 -14.02 -10.54
N ALA A 267 39.37 -14.43 -9.29
CA ALA A 267 38.31 -14.95 -8.41
C ALA A 267 37.16 -13.95 -8.21
N ASN A 268 37.50 -12.69 -7.92
CA ASN A 268 36.53 -11.63 -7.68
C ASN A 268 35.70 -11.33 -8.95
N VAL A 269 36.32 -11.18 -10.10
CA VAL A 269 35.61 -10.90 -11.36
C VAL A 269 34.69 -12.07 -11.76
N SER A 270 35.22 -13.30 -11.64
CA SER A 270 34.43 -14.51 -11.99
C SER A 270 33.23 -14.68 -11.07
N ALA A 271 33.41 -14.53 -9.74
CA ALA A 271 32.31 -14.58 -8.77
C ALA A 271 31.27 -13.52 -9.08
N ARG A 272 31.69 -12.27 -9.36
CA ARG A 272 30.81 -11.16 -9.67
C ARG A 272 30.00 -11.38 -10.94
N LEU A 273 30.58 -11.92 -12.00
CA LEU A 273 29.86 -12.20 -13.24
C LEU A 273 28.79 -13.28 -13.04
N ILE A 274 29.12 -14.36 -12.32
CA ILE A 274 28.18 -15.44 -12.03
C ILE A 274 27.05 -14.94 -11.13
N SER A 275 27.35 -14.21 -10.06
CA SER A 275 26.35 -13.70 -9.14
C SER A 275 25.44 -12.65 -9.80
N ALA A 276 25.96 -11.83 -10.70
CA ALA A 276 25.17 -10.88 -11.47
C ALA A 276 24.18 -11.59 -12.44
N ALA A 277 24.63 -12.63 -13.13
CA ALA A 277 23.76 -13.43 -13.99
C ALA A 277 22.66 -14.16 -13.20
N TYR A 278 23.00 -14.68 -12.02
CA TYR A 278 22.03 -15.25 -11.08
C TYR A 278 21.00 -14.22 -10.63
N ASN A 279 21.45 -13.03 -10.17
CA ASN A 279 20.56 -11.96 -9.70
C ASN A 279 19.62 -11.47 -10.81
N TYR A 280 20.13 -11.28 -12.03
CA TYR A 280 19.31 -10.98 -13.20
C TYR A 280 18.21 -12.03 -13.41
N THR A 281 18.58 -13.31 -13.37
CA THR A 281 17.64 -14.42 -13.60
C THR A 281 16.54 -14.45 -12.52
N ILE A 282 16.91 -14.32 -11.25
CA ILE A 282 15.97 -14.29 -10.12
C ILE A 282 15.05 -13.06 -10.22
N ASN A 283 15.60 -11.90 -10.53
CA ASN A 283 14.80 -10.68 -10.68
C ASN A 283 13.81 -10.79 -11.83
N CYS A 284 14.21 -11.33 -12.99
CA CYS A 284 13.27 -11.57 -14.09
C CYS A 284 12.16 -12.56 -13.73
N ARG A 285 12.50 -13.71 -13.12
CA ARG A 285 11.52 -14.78 -12.88
C ARG A 285 10.61 -14.53 -11.68
N PHE A 286 11.17 -14.08 -10.54
CA PHE A 286 10.47 -14.07 -9.26
C PHE A 286 10.08 -12.67 -8.77
N VAL A 287 10.88 -11.64 -9.06
CA VAL A 287 10.64 -10.28 -8.58
C VAL A 287 9.73 -9.54 -9.54
N PHE A 288 10.14 -9.38 -10.80
CA PHE A 288 9.44 -8.57 -11.79
C PHE A 288 8.56 -9.39 -12.74
N ARG A 289 8.78 -10.72 -12.83
CA ARG A 289 8.03 -11.67 -13.70
C ARG A 289 8.03 -11.23 -15.16
N GLU A 290 9.18 -10.84 -15.66
CA GLU A 290 9.42 -10.38 -17.03
C GLU A 290 10.14 -11.45 -17.84
N LYS A 291 9.97 -11.43 -19.18
CA LYS A 291 10.69 -12.31 -20.07
C LYS A 291 12.17 -11.92 -20.14
N GLN A 292 13.06 -12.91 -20.07
CA GLN A 292 14.48 -12.69 -20.29
C GLN A 292 14.71 -12.42 -21.78
N THR A 293 15.23 -11.24 -22.09
CA THR A 293 15.61 -10.84 -23.45
C THR A 293 17.03 -10.29 -23.43
N PHE A 294 17.70 -10.32 -24.58
CA PHE A 294 19.03 -9.75 -24.70
C PHE A 294 19.07 -8.27 -24.30
N ARG A 295 18.02 -7.52 -24.65
CA ARG A 295 17.90 -6.10 -24.30
C ARG A 295 17.81 -5.91 -22.78
N THR A 296 16.92 -6.64 -22.10
CA THR A 296 16.79 -6.54 -20.63
C THR A 296 18.03 -7.00 -19.91
N ALA A 297 18.78 -7.96 -20.46
CA ALA A 297 20.08 -8.37 -19.92
C ALA A 297 21.12 -7.25 -20.09
N ALA A 298 21.25 -6.66 -21.29
CA ALA A 298 22.17 -5.57 -21.56
C ALA A 298 21.89 -4.36 -20.66
N ASP A 299 20.62 -3.94 -20.53
CA ASP A 299 20.20 -2.85 -19.65
C ASP A 299 20.52 -3.14 -18.18
N TYR A 300 20.35 -4.39 -17.74
CA TYR A 300 20.67 -4.80 -16.37
C TYR A 300 22.19 -4.75 -16.10
N PHE A 301 23.01 -5.30 -17.01
CA PHE A 301 24.48 -5.26 -16.85
C PHE A 301 25.06 -3.85 -16.97
N ALA A 302 24.47 -3.00 -17.83
CA ALA A 302 24.80 -1.58 -17.89
C ALA A 302 24.51 -0.85 -16.57
N LEU A 303 23.35 -1.15 -15.97
CA LEU A 303 23.01 -0.63 -14.66
C LEU A 303 23.97 -1.15 -13.57
N ALA A 304 24.34 -2.43 -13.60
CA ALA A 304 25.29 -2.99 -12.64
C ALA A 304 26.68 -2.30 -12.71
N ALA A 305 27.16 -2.03 -13.92
CA ALA A 305 28.40 -1.28 -14.15
C ALA A 305 28.29 0.17 -13.65
N LEU A 306 27.16 0.85 -13.91
CA LEU A 306 26.88 2.19 -13.41
C LEU A 306 26.85 2.23 -11.88
N ILE A 307 26.19 1.27 -11.24
CA ILE A 307 26.16 1.18 -9.76
C ILE A 307 27.55 1.00 -9.17
N LEU A 308 28.41 0.21 -9.81
CA LEU A 308 29.80 0.03 -9.39
C LEU A 308 30.60 1.36 -9.42
N LEU A 309 30.44 2.15 -10.50
CA LEU A 309 31.06 3.46 -10.61
C LEU A 309 30.49 4.44 -9.57
N LEU A 310 29.18 4.50 -9.43
CA LEU A 310 28.51 5.37 -8.46
C LEU A 310 28.89 5.04 -7.01
N ASN A 311 29.21 3.77 -6.70
CA ASN A 311 29.63 3.37 -5.36
C ASN A 311 30.86 4.15 -4.89
N SER A 312 31.86 4.24 -5.73
CA SER A 312 33.10 4.99 -5.43
C SER A 312 32.83 6.51 -5.32
N VAL A 313 31.99 7.05 -6.22
CA VAL A 313 31.64 8.48 -6.22
C VAL A 313 30.87 8.86 -4.94
N PHE A 314 29.82 8.12 -4.59
CA PHE A 314 29.04 8.42 -3.39
C PHE A 314 29.84 8.22 -2.10
N LEU A 315 30.67 7.18 -2.03
CA LEU A 315 31.51 6.96 -0.87
C LEU A 315 32.49 8.13 -0.66
N GLN A 316 33.13 8.58 -1.73
CA GLN A 316 33.99 9.77 -1.68
C GLN A 316 33.22 11.03 -1.29
N LEU A 317 32.06 11.27 -1.88
CA LEU A 317 31.19 12.41 -1.55
C LEU A 317 30.86 12.45 -0.06
N PHE A 318 30.43 11.30 0.51
CA PHE A 318 30.08 11.22 1.92
C PHE A 318 31.28 11.40 2.85
N LEU A 319 32.46 10.91 2.46
CA LEU A 319 33.69 11.06 3.25
C LEU A 319 34.28 12.49 3.18
N THR A 320 34.36 13.08 1.98
CA THR A 320 35.12 14.32 1.76
C THR A 320 34.24 15.57 1.86
N VAL A 321 32.97 15.53 1.40
CA VAL A 321 32.08 16.70 1.39
C VAL A 321 31.18 16.73 2.64
N LEU A 322 30.62 15.58 3.01
CA LEU A 322 29.73 15.51 4.18
C LEU A 322 30.45 15.14 5.48
N HIS A 323 31.77 14.84 5.42
CA HIS A 323 32.61 14.48 6.54
C HIS A 323 32.04 13.35 7.43
N ILE A 324 31.32 12.40 6.81
CA ILE A 324 30.74 11.27 7.52
C ILE A 324 31.85 10.23 7.77
N PRO A 325 31.95 9.64 8.96
CA PRO A 325 32.93 8.58 9.23
C PRO A 325 32.78 7.39 8.27
N LEU A 326 33.89 6.68 7.98
CA LEU A 326 33.97 5.65 6.94
C LEU A 326 32.87 4.59 7.00
N TYR A 327 32.57 4.01 8.15
CA TYR A 327 31.56 2.94 8.27
C TYR A 327 30.12 3.43 8.03
N PRO A 328 29.65 4.52 8.64
CA PRO A 328 28.37 5.11 8.30
C PRO A 328 28.27 5.58 6.84
N ALA A 329 29.35 6.19 6.30
CA ALA A 329 29.38 6.60 4.89
C ALA A 329 29.21 5.41 3.94
N LYS A 330 29.89 4.28 4.22
CA LYS A 330 29.73 3.05 3.44
C LYS A 330 28.31 2.49 3.52
N ALA A 331 27.73 2.38 4.72
CA ALA A 331 26.37 1.93 4.90
C ALA A 331 25.36 2.81 4.16
N LEU A 332 25.51 4.13 4.22
CA LEU A 332 24.65 5.09 3.53
C LEU A 332 24.79 4.97 2.00
N THR A 333 26.02 4.78 1.49
CA THR A 333 26.27 4.52 0.07
C THR A 333 25.54 3.28 -0.40
N GLU A 334 25.66 2.16 0.31
CA GLU A 334 24.98 0.90 -0.07
C GLU A 334 23.44 1.03 -0.05
N CYS A 335 22.88 1.68 0.98
CA CYS A 335 21.43 1.93 1.06
C CYS A 335 20.95 2.82 -0.10
N THR A 336 21.70 3.87 -0.43
CA THR A 336 21.37 4.79 -1.52
C THR A 336 21.38 4.07 -2.87
N LEU A 337 22.44 3.31 -3.15
CA LEU A 337 22.58 2.56 -4.40
C LEU A 337 21.59 1.41 -4.52
N PHE A 338 21.25 0.74 -3.42
CA PHE A 338 20.18 -0.25 -3.39
C PHE A 338 18.84 0.39 -3.81
N ALA A 339 18.49 1.55 -3.25
CA ALA A 339 17.27 2.26 -3.61
C ALA A 339 17.26 2.70 -5.08
N ILE A 340 18.37 3.24 -5.58
CA ILE A 340 18.54 3.63 -6.98
C ILE A 340 18.41 2.42 -7.91
N SER A 341 19.12 1.32 -7.61
CA SER A 341 19.07 0.09 -8.38
C SER A 341 17.66 -0.49 -8.47
N TRP A 342 16.96 -0.56 -7.34
CA TRP A 342 15.58 -1.03 -7.30
C TRP A 342 14.66 -0.14 -8.14
N LEU A 343 14.79 1.18 -8.01
CA LEU A 343 13.97 2.13 -8.75
C LEU A 343 14.16 2.01 -10.25
N ILE A 344 15.41 1.98 -10.72
CA ILE A 344 15.74 1.87 -12.15
C ILE A 344 15.28 0.53 -12.71
N GLN A 345 15.55 -0.57 -12.01
CA GLN A 345 15.08 -1.88 -12.45
C GLN A 345 13.56 -1.93 -12.58
N ARG A 346 12.85 -1.37 -11.63
CA ARG A 346 11.39 -1.35 -11.64
C ARG A 346 10.78 -0.44 -12.71
N THR A 347 11.36 0.73 -12.94
CA THR A 347 10.76 1.78 -13.82
C THR A 347 11.26 1.77 -15.24
N VAL A 348 12.49 1.32 -15.45
CA VAL A 348 13.16 1.35 -16.76
C VAL A 348 13.31 -0.05 -17.34
N ILE A 349 14.00 -0.95 -16.63
CA ILE A 349 14.41 -2.26 -17.18
C ILE A 349 13.21 -3.21 -17.30
N PHE A 350 12.41 -3.35 -16.22
CA PHE A 350 11.31 -4.30 -16.13
C PHE A 350 9.92 -3.63 -16.17
N LYS A 351 9.79 -2.57 -16.95
CA LYS A 351 8.58 -1.73 -17.03
C LYS A 351 7.32 -2.51 -17.47
N ASN A 352 7.46 -3.50 -18.33
CA ASN A 352 6.33 -4.24 -18.90
C ASN A 352 5.78 -5.34 -17.99
N GLY A 353 6.59 -5.90 -17.10
CA GLY A 353 6.15 -6.92 -16.13
C GLY A 353 5.18 -6.39 -15.08
N THR A 354 5.35 -5.13 -14.71
CA THR A 354 4.43 -4.44 -13.77
C THR A 354 3.08 -4.11 -14.40
N ALA A 355 3.04 -3.81 -15.69
CA ALA A 355 1.80 -3.54 -16.44
C ALA A 355 0.97 -4.82 -16.66
N ARG A 356 1.61 -5.96 -16.93
CA ARG A 356 0.91 -7.26 -17.14
C ARG A 356 0.32 -7.85 -15.86
N LEU A 357 0.86 -7.56 -14.69
CA LEU A 357 0.26 -7.96 -13.41
C LEU A 357 -1.08 -7.25 -13.13
N THR A 358 -1.35 -6.14 -13.82
CA THR A 358 -2.62 -5.40 -13.72
C THR A 358 -3.65 -5.81 -14.78
N LEU A 359 -3.25 -6.45 -15.89
CA LEU A 359 -4.13 -6.77 -17.03
C LEU A 359 -4.38 -8.25 -17.27
N GLY A 360 -3.69 -9.15 -16.61
CA GLY A 360 -3.77 -10.58 -16.88
C GLY A 360 -4.63 -11.38 -15.92
N LYS A 361 -5.96 -11.42 -16.15
CA LYS A 361 -6.89 -12.55 -16.08
C LYS A 361 -8.34 -12.05 -16.29
N GLY A 362 -8.58 -11.60 -17.46
CA GLY A 362 -9.93 -11.35 -17.96
C GLY A 362 -9.96 -11.75 -19.44
N GLY A 363 -10.08 -13.04 -19.69
CA GLY A 363 -10.24 -13.57 -21.03
C GLY A 363 -9.89 -15.05 -21.08
N GLN A 364 -10.88 -15.89 -20.68
CA GLN A 364 -11.28 -17.13 -21.37
C GLN A 364 -12.31 -17.86 -20.52
N ALA A 365 -13.43 -18.10 -21.21
CA ALA A 365 -14.60 -18.93 -20.93
C ALA A 365 -15.69 -18.25 -20.09
#